data_f7ebbd02f6207d7b9c79fd1566d99346
#
_entry.id   f7ebbd02f6207d7b9c79fd1566d99346
#
_cell.length_a   1.000
_cell.length_b   1.000
_cell.length_c   1.000
_cell.angle_alpha   90.00
_cell.angle_beta   90.00
_cell.angle_gamma   90.00
#
_symmetry.space_group_name_H-M   'P 1'
#
loop_
_entity.id
_entity.type
_entity.pdbx_description
1 polymer ?
#
loop_
_entity_poly.entity_id
_entity_poly.type
_entity_poly.pdbx_seq_one_letter_code
_entity_poly.pdbx_strand_id
1 'polypeptide(L)'
;AVTIDLVTADNTFRGGCISPGVTMRFRALHDYTAKLPLCAATGGEGLSGLTTEEAIELGVMNGIAFEIEGYVTRMREKIDGLRVIFTGGDAKFFVKRIKNTIFANCNLVFCGLNRILEHNASEEHLD
;
A
#
# COMPACT_ATOMS: atom_id res chain seq x y z
N ALA A 1 -5.37 -6.01 0.84
CA ALA A 1 -5.01 -5.59 -0.51
C ALA A 1 -4.08 -4.37 -0.47
N VAL A 2 -3.34 -4.17 -1.53
CA VAL A 2 -2.66 -2.90 -1.85
C VAL A 2 -3.57 -2.14 -2.81
N THR A 3 -3.94 -0.93 -2.46
CA THR A 3 -4.66 -0.01 -3.35
C THR A 3 -3.79 1.20 -3.64
N ILE A 4 -3.78 1.63 -4.87
CA ILE A 4 -3.05 2.83 -5.32
C ILE A 4 -4.08 3.72 -6.00
N ASP A 5 -4.42 4.81 -5.35
CA ASP A 5 -5.45 5.73 -5.77
C ASP A 5 -4.86 7.08 -6.14
N LEU A 6 -5.32 7.66 -7.24
CA LEU A 6 -4.87 8.97 -7.72
C LEU A 6 -5.96 10.03 -7.51
N VAL A 7 -5.58 11.08 -6.79
CA VAL A 7 -6.40 12.29 -6.62
C VAL A 7 -5.63 13.49 -7.16
N THR A 8 -6.24 14.27 -8.03
CA THR A 8 -5.64 15.47 -8.61
C THR A 8 -5.81 16.71 -7.73
N ALA A 9 -5.06 17.77 -8.02
CA ALA A 9 -5.06 19.00 -7.21
C ALA A 9 -6.42 19.70 -7.12
N ASP A 10 -7.31 19.45 -8.06
CA ASP A 10 -8.70 19.90 -8.06
C ASP A 10 -9.65 19.00 -7.25
N ASN A 11 -9.10 18.11 -6.42
CA ASN A 11 -9.83 17.13 -5.61
C ASN A 11 -10.64 16.11 -6.43
N THR A 12 -10.24 15.84 -7.67
CA THR A 12 -10.90 14.83 -8.51
C THR A 12 -10.22 13.48 -8.36
N PHE A 13 -10.99 12.46 -8.00
CA PHE A 13 -10.55 11.07 -8.02
C PHE A 13 -10.41 10.58 -9.46
N ARG A 14 -9.24 10.12 -9.83
CA ARG A 14 -8.89 9.67 -11.19
C ARG A 14 -8.80 8.15 -11.33
N GLY A 15 -9.30 7.45 -10.36
CA GLY A 15 -9.22 5.99 -10.33
C GLY A 15 -7.95 5.50 -9.65
N GLY A 16 -7.78 4.20 -9.69
CA GLY A 16 -6.66 3.53 -9.05
C GLY A 16 -6.50 2.10 -9.52
N CYS A 17 -5.67 1.36 -8.83
CA CYS A 17 -5.48 -0.07 -9.05
C CYS A 17 -5.47 -0.83 -7.73
N ILE A 18 -5.80 -2.10 -7.81
CA ILE A 18 -5.88 -3.00 -6.65
C ILE A 18 -5.02 -4.22 -6.96
N SER A 19 -4.17 -4.60 -6.00
CA SER A 19 -3.36 -5.80 -6.07
C SER A 19 -3.35 -6.55 -4.73
N PRO A 20 -2.88 -7.80 -4.70
CA PRO A 20 -2.82 -8.56 -3.46
C PRO A 20 -1.88 -7.91 -2.44
N GLY A 21 -2.36 -7.79 -1.19
CA GLY A 21 -1.58 -7.32 -0.06
C GLY A 21 -0.64 -8.37 0.52
N VAL A 22 0.04 -8.01 1.59
CA VAL A 22 1.05 -8.86 2.26
C VAL A 22 0.48 -10.22 2.63
N THR A 23 -0.54 -10.25 3.46
CA THR A 23 -1.17 -11.50 3.92
C THR A 23 -1.73 -12.34 2.78
N MET A 24 -2.34 -11.72 1.79
CA MET A 24 -2.88 -12.42 0.62
C MET A 24 -1.79 -13.11 -0.18
N ARG A 25 -0.63 -12.47 -0.39
CA ARG A 25 0.49 -13.07 -1.13
C ARG A 25 1.10 -14.25 -0.38
N PHE A 26 1.31 -14.13 0.93
CA PHE A 26 1.78 -15.26 1.75
C PHE A 26 0.81 -16.44 1.71
N ARG A 27 -0.49 -16.16 1.87
CA ARG A 27 -1.52 -17.20 1.81
C ARG A 27 -1.63 -17.83 0.44
N ALA A 28 -1.58 -17.04 -0.63
CA ALA A 28 -1.65 -17.56 -1.98
C ALA A 28 -0.50 -18.54 -2.30
N LEU A 29 0.73 -18.19 -1.88
CA LEU A 29 1.88 -19.09 -2.04
C LEU A 29 1.70 -20.41 -1.28
N HIS A 30 1.13 -20.38 -0.09
CA HIS A 30 0.83 -21.58 0.68
C HIS A 30 -0.34 -22.37 0.07
N ASP A 31 -1.48 -21.71 -0.15
CA ASP A 31 -2.74 -22.35 -0.49
C ASP A 31 -2.74 -22.91 -1.92
N TYR A 32 -2.04 -22.26 -2.85
CA TYR A 32 -1.99 -22.64 -4.27
C TYR A 32 -0.73 -23.38 -4.70
N THR A 33 0.11 -23.80 -3.76
CA THR A 33 1.27 -24.65 -4.05
C THR A 33 1.27 -25.89 -3.16
N ALA A 34 1.92 -26.97 -3.62
CA ALA A 34 1.88 -28.25 -2.92
C ALA A 34 2.68 -28.29 -1.61
N LYS A 35 3.74 -27.46 -1.48
CA LYS A 35 4.73 -27.62 -0.39
C LYS A 35 5.24 -26.32 0.23
N LEU A 36 4.84 -25.15 -0.28
CA LEU A 36 5.34 -23.92 0.31
C LEU A 36 4.71 -23.66 1.69
N PRO A 37 5.51 -23.37 2.71
CA PRO A 37 4.99 -23.09 4.04
C PRO A 37 4.22 -21.78 4.08
N LEU A 38 3.32 -21.64 5.05
CA LEU A 38 2.69 -20.36 5.36
C LEU A 38 3.70 -19.51 6.14
N CYS A 39 4.15 -18.43 5.51
CA CYS A 39 5.09 -17.49 6.08
C CYS A 39 4.42 -16.16 6.45
N ALA A 40 5.17 -15.32 7.15
CA ALA A 40 4.77 -13.96 7.52
C ALA A 40 5.99 -13.02 7.40
N ALA A 41 5.73 -11.70 7.39
CA ALA A 41 6.79 -10.71 7.39
C ALA A 41 7.48 -10.67 8.76
N THR A 42 8.78 -10.95 8.79
CA THR A 42 9.63 -10.90 9.99
C THR A 42 10.61 -9.72 9.98
N GLY A 43 10.69 -9.01 8.85
CA GLY A 43 11.62 -7.89 8.67
C GLY A 43 12.91 -8.26 7.94
N GLY A 44 12.90 -9.39 7.23
CA GLY A 44 14.04 -9.82 6.41
C GLY A 44 14.43 -8.74 5.39
N GLU A 45 15.72 -8.59 5.15
CA GLU A 45 16.31 -7.61 4.24
C GLU A 45 17.13 -8.31 3.14
N GLY A 46 17.30 -7.64 2.01
CA GLY A 46 18.05 -8.14 0.87
C GLY A 46 17.18 -8.45 -0.34
N LEU A 47 17.80 -8.97 -1.40
CA LEU A 47 17.13 -9.28 -2.67
C LEU A 47 16.89 -10.78 -2.88
N SER A 48 17.61 -11.61 -2.15
CA SER A 48 17.49 -13.08 -2.26
C SER A 48 17.68 -13.75 -0.91
N GLY A 49 16.88 -14.77 -0.63
CA GLY A 49 17.00 -15.61 0.55
C GLY A 49 17.70 -16.93 0.25
N LEU A 50 18.32 -17.52 1.28
CA LEU A 50 19.00 -18.79 1.19
C LEU A 50 18.10 -19.96 1.60
N THR A 51 17.05 -19.71 2.35
CA THR A 51 16.02 -20.68 2.73
C THR A 51 14.72 -20.44 1.97
N THR A 52 13.84 -21.43 1.97
CA THR A 52 12.51 -21.29 1.35
C THR A 52 11.71 -20.18 2.01
N GLU A 53 11.74 -20.08 3.32
CA GLU A 53 11.03 -19.07 4.10
C GLU A 53 11.56 -17.67 3.79
N GLU A 54 12.87 -17.48 3.76
CA GLU A 54 13.50 -16.20 3.37
C GLU A 54 13.14 -15.82 1.92
N ALA A 55 13.17 -16.79 1.01
CA ALA A 55 12.83 -16.55 -0.38
C ALA A 55 11.36 -16.12 -0.55
N ILE A 56 10.44 -16.74 0.20
CA ILE A 56 9.02 -16.36 0.22
C ILE A 56 8.86 -14.96 0.79
N GLU A 57 9.44 -14.67 1.96
CA GLU A 57 9.32 -13.36 2.59
C GLU A 57 9.87 -12.24 1.70
N LEU A 58 11.09 -12.40 1.20
CA LEU A 58 11.72 -11.39 0.35
C LEU A 58 10.97 -11.22 -0.97
N GLY A 59 10.48 -12.30 -1.57
CA GLY A 59 9.68 -12.25 -2.78
C GLY A 59 8.38 -11.46 -2.60
N VAL A 60 7.67 -11.70 -1.51
CA VAL A 60 6.42 -10.99 -1.18
C VAL A 60 6.70 -9.52 -0.87
N MET A 61 7.62 -9.24 0.05
CA MET A 61 7.85 -7.89 0.55
C MET A 61 8.52 -6.99 -0.49
N ASN A 62 9.55 -7.48 -1.18
CA ASN A 62 10.19 -6.74 -2.26
C ASN A 62 9.26 -6.61 -3.48
N GLY A 63 8.47 -7.63 -3.79
CA GLY A 63 7.51 -7.58 -4.88
C GLY A 63 6.51 -6.44 -4.72
N ILE A 64 5.97 -6.25 -3.51
CA ILE A 64 5.08 -5.11 -3.22
C ILE A 64 5.85 -3.78 -3.27
N ALA A 65 7.05 -3.71 -2.70
CA ALA A 65 7.86 -2.49 -2.73
C ALA A 65 8.17 -2.05 -4.17
N PHE A 66 8.62 -2.96 -5.02
CA PHE A 66 8.91 -2.69 -6.44
C PHE A 66 7.66 -2.31 -7.23
N GLU A 67 6.53 -2.94 -6.95
CA GLU A 67 5.24 -2.57 -7.53
C GLU A 67 4.90 -1.11 -7.22
N ILE A 68 4.98 -0.72 -5.95
CA ILE A 68 4.69 0.66 -5.52
C ILE A 68 5.70 1.64 -6.13
N GLU A 69 6.99 1.33 -6.08
CA GLU A 69 8.04 2.17 -6.69
C GLU A 69 7.83 2.34 -8.19
N GLY A 70 7.44 1.27 -8.88
CA GLY A 70 7.12 1.30 -10.30
C GLY A 70 5.96 2.24 -10.63
N TYR A 71 4.88 2.18 -9.86
CA TYR A 71 3.75 3.10 -10.01
C TYR A 71 4.14 4.55 -9.73
N VAL A 72 4.82 4.81 -8.62
CA VAL A 72 5.28 6.16 -8.24
C VAL A 72 6.18 6.76 -9.31
N THR A 73 7.15 5.99 -9.81
CA THR A 73 8.08 6.44 -10.86
C THR A 73 7.32 6.82 -12.12
N ARG A 74 6.45 5.95 -12.62
CA ARG A 74 5.66 6.19 -13.83
C ARG A 74 4.67 7.34 -13.70
N MET A 75 4.09 7.51 -12.52
CA MET A 75 3.19 8.64 -12.26
C MET A 75 3.95 9.97 -12.20
N ARG A 76 5.15 9.99 -11.62
CA ARG A 76 6.00 11.19 -11.58
C ARG A 76 6.46 11.66 -12.95
N GLU A 77 6.64 10.76 -13.90
CA GLU A 77 6.94 11.11 -15.29
C GLU A 77 5.81 11.91 -15.96
N LYS A 78 4.58 11.75 -15.48
CA LYS A 78 3.38 12.37 -16.08
C LYS A 78 2.78 13.49 -15.24
N ILE A 79 3.09 13.55 -13.96
CA ILE A 79 2.45 14.45 -12.98
C ILE A 79 3.53 15.15 -12.18
N ASP A 80 3.67 16.46 -12.43
CA ASP A 80 4.57 17.29 -11.65
C ASP A 80 4.05 17.49 -10.22
N GLY A 81 4.96 17.48 -9.24
CA GLY A 81 4.62 17.72 -7.85
C GLY A 81 3.82 16.60 -7.18
N LEU A 82 3.86 15.38 -7.73
CA LEU A 82 3.18 14.23 -7.15
C LEU A 82 3.61 14.00 -5.69
N ARG A 83 2.64 13.98 -4.78
CA ARG A 83 2.83 13.58 -3.39
C ARG A 83 2.32 12.17 -3.19
N VAL A 84 3.08 11.36 -2.46
CA VAL A 84 2.72 9.98 -2.15
C VAL A 84 2.41 9.87 -0.66
N ILE A 85 1.23 9.36 -0.35
CA ILE A 85 0.77 9.18 1.03
C ILE A 85 0.51 7.69 1.25
N PHE A 86 1.17 7.12 2.25
CA PHE A 86 0.89 5.76 2.70
C PHE A 86 -0.06 5.77 3.89
N THR A 87 -1.04 4.87 3.85
CA THR A 87 -1.95 4.61 4.95
C THR A 87 -2.22 3.11 5.06
N GLY A 88 -2.89 2.70 6.13
CA GLY A 88 -3.20 1.30 6.41
C GLY A 88 -2.18 0.61 7.30
N GLY A 89 -2.53 -0.59 7.76
CA GLY A 89 -1.77 -1.32 8.78
C GLY A 89 -0.36 -1.74 8.36
N ASP A 90 -0.17 -2.04 7.07
CA ASP A 90 1.09 -2.52 6.52
C ASP A 90 2.02 -1.39 6.04
N ALA A 91 1.55 -0.13 6.06
CA ALA A 91 2.32 1.03 5.60
C ALA A 91 3.72 1.11 6.25
N LYS A 92 3.82 0.80 7.54
CA LYS A 92 5.07 0.81 8.31
C LYS A 92 6.18 -0.07 7.73
N PHE A 93 5.82 -1.16 7.05
CA PHE A 93 6.79 -2.07 6.44
C PHE A 93 7.42 -1.49 5.18
N PHE A 94 6.68 -0.63 4.48
CA PHE A 94 7.08 -0.12 3.17
C PHE A 94 7.68 1.29 3.21
N VAL A 95 7.32 2.13 4.19
CA VAL A 95 7.90 3.48 4.35
C VAL A 95 9.43 3.44 4.45
N LYS A 96 9.98 2.44 5.12
CA LYS A 96 11.44 2.26 5.25
C LYS A 96 12.09 1.64 4.02
N ARG A 97 11.35 0.83 3.25
CA ARG A 97 11.87 0.09 2.09
C ARG A 97 11.90 0.94 0.83
N ILE A 98 10.98 1.89 0.71
CA ILE A 98 10.80 2.70 -0.49
C ILE A 98 11.61 3.99 -0.35
N LYS A 99 12.54 4.21 -1.29
CA LYS A 99 13.49 5.34 -1.26
C LYS A 99 12.89 6.69 -1.67
N ASN A 100 11.65 6.70 -2.14
CA ASN A 100 10.98 7.92 -2.57
C ASN A 100 10.45 8.72 -1.37
N THR A 101 10.38 10.05 -1.50
CA THR A 101 9.75 10.90 -0.48
C THR A 101 8.28 10.55 -0.34
N ILE A 102 7.91 9.98 0.80
CA ILE A 102 6.59 9.46 1.09
C ILE A 102 6.14 10.00 2.45
N PHE A 103 4.89 10.42 2.51
CA PHE A 103 4.23 10.77 3.76
C PHE A 103 3.42 9.58 4.25
N ALA A 104 3.60 9.17 5.51
CA ALA A 104 2.80 8.14 6.13
C ALA A 104 1.72 8.79 7.03
N ASN A 105 0.46 8.42 6.80
CA ASN A 105 -0.66 8.82 7.64
C ASN A 105 -1.56 7.61 7.92
N CYS A 106 -1.32 6.94 9.03
CA CYS A 106 -2.06 5.76 9.43
C CYS A 106 -3.54 6.05 9.72
N ASN A 107 -3.89 7.29 10.00
CA ASN A 107 -5.24 7.72 10.37
C ASN A 107 -6.02 8.35 9.21
N LEU A 108 -5.50 8.31 7.98
CA LEU A 108 -6.13 8.98 6.84
C LEU A 108 -7.58 8.55 6.63
N VAL A 109 -7.87 7.24 6.74
CA VAL A 109 -9.23 6.69 6.60
C VAL A 109 -10.15 7.25 7.70
N PHE A 110 -9.69 7.31 8.95
CA PHE A 110 -10.47 7.88 10.05
C PHE A 110 -10.70 9.38 9.89
N CYS A 111 -9.71 10.12 9.40
CA CYS A 111 -9.87 11.54 9.05
C CYS A 111 -10.93 11.72 7.96
N GLY A 112 -10.93 10.88 6.93
CA GLY A 112 -11.94 10.89 5.87
C GLY A 112 -13.35 10.58 6.40
N LEU A 113 -13.49 9.55 7.23
CA LEU A 113 -14.78 9.19 7.86
C LEU A 113 -15.30 10.31 8.75
N ASN A 114 -14.44 10.94 9.55
CA ASN A 114 -14.83 12.08 10.38
C ASN A 114 -15.30 13.26 9.53
N ARG A 115 -14.63 13.53 8.40
CA ARG A 115 -15.04 14.60 7.48
C ARG A 115 -16.43 14.36 6.89
N ILE A 116 -16.74 13.11 6.53
CA ILE A 116 -18.08 12.73 6.04
C ILE A 116 -19.12 12.92 7.13
N LEU A 117 -18.82 12.51 8.37
CA LEU A 117 -19.72 12.68 9.50
C LEU A 117 -20.03 14.16 9.77
N GLU A 118 -19.00 15.02 9.79
CA GLU A 118 -19.15 16.46 9.97
C GLU A 118 -20.01 17.09 8.87
N HIS A 119 -19.83 16.66 7.61
CA HIS A 119 -20.60 17.14 6.48
C HIS A 119 -22.09 16.76 6.62
N ASN A 120 -22.40 15.51 6.92
CA ASN A 120 -23.77 15.05 7.12
C ASN A 120 -24.45 15.75 8.30
N ALA A 121 -23.75 15.91 9.42
CA ALA A 121 -24.29 16.63 10.58
C ALA A 121 -24.59 18.11 10.30
N SER A 122 -23.83 18.73 9.39
CA SER A 122 -24.05 20.12 8.98
C SER A 122 -25.28 20.26 8.07
N GLU A 123 -25.59 19.26 7.26
CA GLU A 123 -26.77 19.25 6.39
C GLU A 123 -28.08 19.02 7.17
N GLU A 124 -28.05 18.17 8.22
CA GLU A 124 -29.22 17.94 9.08
C GLU A 124 -29.66 19.15 9.89
N HIS A 125 -28.81 20.17 10.05
CA HIS A 125 -29.14 21.40 10.77
C HIS A 125 -29.70 22.51 9.84
N LEU A 126 -29.84 22.27 8.54
CA LEU A 126 -30.37 23.22 7.56
C LEU A 126 -31.86 23.01 7.21
N ASP A 127 -32.47 21.98 7.78
CA ASP A 127 -33.92 21.70 7.72
C ASP A 127 -34.60 22.13 9.03
#